data_2be8037768de1200a2b3b08012a43d95
#
_entry.id   2be8037768de1200a2b3b08012a43d95
#
_cell.length_a   1.000
_cell.length_b   1.000
_cell.length_c   1.000
_cell.angle_alpha   90.00
_cell.angle_beta   90.00
_cell.angle_gamma   90.00
#
_symmetry.space_group_name_H-M   'P 1'
#
loop_
_entity.id
_entity.type
_entity.pdbx_description
1 polymer ?
#
loop_
_entity_poly.entity_id
_entity_poly.type
_entity_poly.pdbx_seq_one_letter_code
_entity_poly.pdbx_strand_id
1 'polypeptide(L)'
;MIMDKTIGQKIGFDNDKYIRIQSENIKERIAKFSGKLYLELGGKLFDDHHASRVLPGFQPDSKLRMFRKISDQIEIVIVISAEDIEKNKVRADLGITYDEDVLRLREEFRNRGFFVGSVVITHYNGQHAADAFRQRLTRMDIKSYVHYLIDGYPHNVELIASDEGFGKNDYVKTERPLVIVTAPGPGSGKMAVCLSQLYNEHKHGVEAGYAKFETFPVWNLPLKHPVNIAYEAATADLNDVNMIDPFHLEAYNKIAINYNRDIEIFPVLNALFEGIYGANPYKSPTDMGVNMVGFCISDDQVCCDASKDEIIRRYYDATNKFANGADNESEVQKIQMLSLIHI
;
A
#
# COMPACT_ATOMS: atom_id res chain seq x y z
N MET A 1 -14.68 42.95 2.24
CA MET A 1 -13.38 43.03 1.53
C MET A 1 -12.52 41.90 2.06
N ILE A 2 -12.70 40.72 1.47
CA ILE A 2 -11.98 39.49 1.85
C ILE A 2 -10.63 39.59 1.14
N MET A 3 -9.56 39.79 1.92
CA MET A 3 -8.20 39.77 1.39
C MET A 3 -7.89 38.32 0.92
N ASP A 4 -7.79 38.17 -0.38
CA ASP A 4 -7.24 37.01 -1.05
C ASP A 4 -5.74 36.92 -0.71
N LYS A 5 -5.40 36.16 0.33
CA LYS A 5 -4.00 35.82 0.66
C LYS A 5 -3.58 34.59 -0.12
N THR A 6 -3.42 34.69 -1.41
CA THR A 6 -2.54 33.83 -2.18
C THR A 6 -1.09 34.24 -1.90
N ILE A 7 -0.64 34.03 -0.67
CA ILE A 7 0.80 33.95 -0.36
C ILE A 7 1.26 32.66 -1.06
N GLY A 8 2.12 32.78 -2.06
CA GLY A 8 2.62 31.65 -2.82
C GLY A 8 3.14 30.58 -1.86
N GLN A 9 2.45 29.43 -1.83
CA GLN A 9 2.84 28.30 -0.99
C GLN A 9 4.23 27.88 -1.42
N LYS A 10 5.21 27.90 -0.50
CA LYS A 10 6.57 27.44 -0.81
C LYS A 10 6.50 25.99 -1.26
N ILE A 11 7.21 25.67 -2.33
CA ILE A 11 7.28 24.32 -2.90
C ILE A 11 8.54 23.65 -2.35
N GLY A 12 8.38 22.48 -1.73
CA GLY A 12 9.48 21.68 -1.18
C GLY A 12 9.66 20.33 -1.89
N PHE A 13 8.80 20.02 -2.88
CA PHE A 13 8.80 18.74 -3.57
C PHE A 13 8.65 18.90 -5.08
N ASP A 14 9.53 18.25 -5.84
CA ASP A 14 9.50 18.20 -7.31
C ASP A 14 8.64 17.04 -7.80
N ASN A 15 7.37 17.33 -8.06
CA ASN A 15 6.39 16.34 -8.47
C ASN A 15 6.64 15.77 -9.88
N ASP A 16 7.16 16.56 -10.81
CA ASP A 16 7.42 16.08 -12.17
C ASP A 16 8.64 15.15 -12.20
N LYS A 17 9.68 15.48 -11.42
CA LYS A 17 10.81 14.58 -11.18
C LYS A 17 10.32 13.26 -10.56
N TYR A 18 9.45 13.33 -9.55
CA TYR A 18 8.89 12.13 -8.91
C TYR A 18 8.17 11.24 -9.92
N ILE A 19 7.25 11.77 -10.71
CA ILE A 19 6.52 11.00 -11.73
C ILE A 19 7.50 10.32 -12.69
N ARG A 20 8.56 11.01 -13.09
CA ARG A 20 9.54 10.48 -14.04
C ARG A 20 10.36 9.34 -13.44
N ILE A 21 11.09 9.60 -12.34
CA ILE A 21 12.02 8.60 -11.79
C ILE A 21 11.30 7.41 -11.15
N GLN A 22 10.12 7.62 -10.58
CA GLN A 22 9.29 6.53 -10.05
C GLN A 22 8.78 5.62 -11.16
N SER A 23 8.36 6.19 -12.32
CA SER A 23 7.96 5.41 -13.49
C SER A 23 9.12 4.60 -14.07
N GLU A 24 10.31 5.19 -14.12
CA GLU A 24 11.53 4.50 -14.57
C GLU A 24 11.86 3.32 -13.65
N ASN A 25 11.84 3.53 -12.33
CA ASN A 25 12.11 2.48 -11.34
C ASN A 25 11.12 1.30 -11.43
N ILE A 26 9.83 1.58 -11.66
CA ILE A 26 8.83 0.51 -11.85
C ILE A 26 9.10 -0.27 -13.14
N LYS A 27 9.45 0.40 -14.25
CA LYS A 27 9.79 -0.27 -15.51
C LYS A 27 11.02 -1.17 -15.38
N GLU A 28 12.06 -0.70 -14.70
CA GLU A 28 13.24 -1.49 -14.39
C GLU A 28 12.89 -2.73 -13.56
N ARG A 29 11.99 -2.56 -12.58
CA ARG A 29 11.50 -3.68 -11.75
C ARG A 29 10.73 -4.71 -12.58
N ILE A 30 9.86 -4.29 -13.51
CA ILE A 30 9.16 -5.19 -14.45
C ILE A 30 10.17 -5.97 -15.29
N ALA A 31 11.15 -5.27 -15.87
CA ALA A 31 12.16 -5.90 -16.72
C ALA A 31 13.02 -6.94 -15.99
N LYS A 32 13.25 -6.77 -14.68
CA LYS A 32 14.03 -7.69 -13.83
C LYS A 32 13.36 -9.07 -13.70
N PHE A 33 12.05 -9.18 -13.87
CA PHE A 33 11.26 -10.39 -13.66
C PHE A 33 10.58 -10.88 -14.95
N SER A 34 11.36 -11.02 -16.02
CA SER A 34 10.88 -11.53 -17.32
C SER A 34 9.63 -10.82 -17.85
N GLY A 35 9.39 -9.60 -17.40
CA GLY A 35 8.30 -8.75 -17.87
C GLY A 35 6.99 -8.88 -17.11
N LYS A 36 6.91 -9.58 -15.96
CA LYS A 36 5.69 -9.61 -15.13
C LYS A 36 5.96 -9.19 -13.69
N LEU A 37 5.16 -8.25 -13.17
CA LEU A 37 5.29 -7.71 -11.83
C LEU A 37 3.94 -7.58 -11.15
N TYR A 38 3.82 -8.17 -9.95
CA TYR A 38 2.72 -7.90 -9.02
C TYR A 38 3.12 -6.75 -8.09
N LEU A 39 2.43 -5.64 -8.21
CA LEU A 39 2.69 -4.41 -7.45
C LEU A 39 1.62 -4.23 -6.38
N GLU A 40 1.97 -4.53 -5.14
CA GLU A 40 1.10 -4.20 -4.00
C GLU A 40 1.06 -2.69 -3.83
N LEU A 41 -0.13 -2.10 -3.93
CA LEU A 41 -0.32 -0.68 -3.69
C LEU A 41 -0.69 -0.41 -2.24
N GLY A 42 0.22 0.24 -1.53
CA GLY A 42 -0.02 0.81 -0.22
C GLY A 42 -0.62 2.22 -0.31
N GLY A 43 -1.55 2.52 0.60
CA GLY A 43 -2.22 3.81 0.63
C GLY A 43 -3.17 4.08 -0.55
N LYS A 44 -3.49 5.35 -0.78
CA LYS A 44 -4.46 5.78 -1.80
C LYS A 44 -3.77 6.00 -3.15
N LEU A 45 -4.39 5.51 -4.24
CA LEU A 45 -3.89 5.74 -5.60
C LEU A 45 -4.25 7.15 -6.11
N PHE A 46 -5.38 7.65 -5.70
CA PHE A 46 -5.86 9.01 -5.95
C PHE A 46 -6.35 9.60 -4.63
N ASP A 47 -6.36 10.92 -4.54
CA ASP A 47 -6.70 11.68 -3.34
C ASP A 47 -5.73 11.43 -2.16
N ASP A 48 -4.41 11.33 -2.46
CA ASP A 48 -3.37 11.21 -1.44
C ASP A 48 -3.10 12.56 -0.78
N HIS A 49 -4.10 13.03 -0.03
CA HIS A 49 -4.05 14.34 0.63
C HIS A 49 -3.03 14.39 1.78
N HIS A 50 -2.66 13.23 2.36
CA HIS A 50 -1.59 13.24 3.37
C HIS A 50 -0.26 13.61 2.73
N ALA A 51 0.12 12.94 1.64
CA ALA A 51 1.36 13.22 0.94
C ALA A 51 1.44 14.69 0.49
N SER A 52 0.35 15.25 -0.03
CA SER A 52 0.33 16.66 -0.46
C SER A 52 0.44 17.67 0.69
N ARG A 53 0.07 17.29 1.92
CA ARG A 53 0.25 18.14 3.11
C ARG A 53 1.66 18.14 3.65
N VAL A 54 2.34 16.98 3.65
CA VAL A 54 3.71 16.83 4.20
C VAL A 54 4.80 17.09 3.18
N LEU A 55 4.48 17.06 1.89
CA LEU A 55 5.38 17.32 0.76
C LEU A 55 4.78 18.43 -0.13
N PRO A 56 4.91 19.72 0.25
CA PRO A 56 4.37 20.82 -0.54
C PRO A 56 4.90 20.82 -1.97
N GLY A 57 4.01 20.66 -2.95
CA GLY A 57 4.32 20.41 -4.36
C GLY A 57 3.90 19.04 -4.85
N PHE A 58 3.74 18.04 -3.96
CA PHE A 58 3.17 16.74 -4.31
C PHE A 58 1.69 16.90 -4.69
N GLN A 59 1.32 16.35 -5.83
CA GLN A 59 -0.08 16.39 -6.29
C GLN A 59 -0.82 15.10 -5.88
N PRO A 60 -2.03 15.20 -5.31
CA PRO A 60 -2.78 14.04 -4.83
C PRO A 60 -3.02 12.95 -5.87
N ASP A 61 -3.02 13.31 -7.16
CA ASP A 61 -3.21 12.40 -8.29
C ASP A 61 -1.88 11.91 -8.93
N SER A 62 -0.73 12.20 -8.32
CA SER A 62 0.59 11.91 -8.90
C SER A 62 0.79 10.44 -9.26
N LYS A 63 0.36 9.52 -8.38
CA LYS A 63 0.42 8.08 -8.64
C LYS A 63 -0.41 7.70 -9.86
N LEU A 64 -1.60 8.28 -9.98
CA LEU A 64 -2.50 8.04 -11.10
C LEU A 64 -1.91 8.57 -12.42
N ARG A 65 -1.35 9.79 -12.40
CA ARG A 65 -0.69 10.39 -13.57
C ARG A 65 0.52 9.58 -14.03
N MET A 66 1.28 9.04 -13.10
CA MET A 66 2.39 8.14 -13.39
C MET A 66 1.92 6.88 -14.13
N PHE A 67 0.90 6.20 -13.60
CA PHE A 67 0.38 4.98 -14.18
C PHE A 67 -0.36 5.20 -15.51
N ARG A 68 -0.95 6.38 -15.73
CA ARG A 68 -1.57 6.70 -17.03
C ARG A 68 -0.62 6.58 -18.22
N LYS A 69 0.68 6.88 -18.02
CA LYS A 69 1.68 6.80 -19.10
C LYS A 69 1.97 5.38 -19.59
N ILE A 70 1.57 4.38 -18.80
CA ILE A 70 1.77 2.95 -19.08
C ILE A 70 0.47 2.16 -18.87
N SER A 71 -0.69 2.82 -18.99
CA SER A 71 -1.99 2.22 -18.70
C SER A 71 -2.33 1.00 -19.55
N ASP A 72 -1.79 0.92 -20.76
CA ASP A 72 -1.86 -0.23 -21.67
C ASP A 72 -1.16 -1.48 -21.11
N GLN A 73 -0.18 -1.31 -20.22
CA GLN A 73 0.56 -2.38 -19.57
C GLN A 73 0.02 -2.76 -18.18
N ILE A 74 -0.99 -2.02 -17.69
CA ILE A 74 -1.51 -2.17 -16.33
C ILE A 74 -2.83 -2.94 -16.32
N GLU A 75 -2.88 -3.92 -15.43
CA GLU A 75 -4.11 -4.57 -14.97
C GLU A 75 -4.30 -4.30 -13.49
N ILE A 76 -5.51 -3.93 -13.09
CA ILE A 76 -5.85 -3.71 -11.68
C ILE A 76 -6.64 -4.91 -11.16
N VAL A 77 -6.20 -5.42 -10.02
CA VAL A 77 -6.89 -6.41 -9.21
C VAL A 77 -7.29 -5.74 -7.90
N ILE A 78 -8.60 -5.74 -7.61
CA ILE A 78 -9.12 -5.15 -6.37
C ILE A 78 -9.34 -6.27 -5.35
N VAL A 79 -8.79 -6.10 -4.15
CA VAL A 79 -8.83 -7.10 -3.08
C VAL A 79 -9.75 -6.63 -1.96
N ILE A 80 -10.57 -7.54 -1.43
CA ILE A 80 -11.43 -7.29 -0.27
C ILE A 80 -11.45 -8.51 0.64
N SER A 81 -11.44 -8.31 1.96
CA SER A 81 -11.58 -9.40 2.92
C SER A 81 -13.04 -9.83 3.06
N ALA A 82 -13.29 -11.14 3.05
CA ALA A 82 -14.60 -11.72 3.34
C ALA A 82 -15.10 -11.33 4.76
N GLU A 83 -14.17 -11.16 5.71
CA GLU A 83 -14.51 -10.69 7.06
C GLU A 83 -14.97 -9.24 7.06
N ASP A 84 -14.34 -8.37 6.26
CA ASP A 84 -14.74 -6.96 6.16
C ASP A 84 -16.14 -6.83 5.53
N ILE A 85 -16.47 -7.70 4.56
CA ILE A 85 -17.81 -7.80 3.96
C ILE A 85 -18.81 -8.25 5.02
N GLU A 86 -18.53 -9.33 5.75
CA GLU A 86 -19.42 -9.88 6.78
C GLU A 86 -19.71 -8.91 7.91
N LYS A 87 -18.70 -8.10 8.30
CA LYS A 87 -18.83 -7.06 9.33
C LYS A 87 -19.46 -5.77 8.82
N ASN A 88 -19.81 -5.66 7.54
CA ASN A 88 -20.24 -4.42 6.88
C ASN A 88 -19.30 -3.24 7.19
N LYS A 89 -17.99 -3.49 7.12
CA LYS A 89 -16.99 -2.50 7.48
C LYS A 89 -17.12 -1.25 6.62
N VAL A 90 -17.23 -0.11 7.27
CA VAL A 90 -17.46 1.20 6.63
C VAL A 90 -16.13 1.94 6.46
N ARG A 91 -15.95 2.54 5.33
CA ARG A 91 -14.86 3.46 5.04
C ARG A 91 -15.20 4.83 5.64
N ALA A 92 -14.50 5.21 6.72
CA ALA A 92 -14.82 6.37 7.54
C ALA A 92 -14.83 7.72 6.78
N ASP A 93 -13.97 7.87 5.76
CA ASP A 93 -13.88 9.10 4.97
C ASP A 93 -14.98 9.26 3.91
N LEU A 94 -15.64 8.17 3.52
CA LEU A 94 -16.70 8.17 2.50
C LEU A 94 -18.08 7.76 3.03
N GLY A 95 -18.15 7.12 4.20
CA GLY A 95 -19.41 6.65 4.78
C GLY A 95 -20.05 5.48 4.02
N ILE A 96 -19.31 4.77 3.17
CA ILE A 96 -19.78 3.61 2.40
C ILE A 96 -19.10 2.32 2.88
N THR A 97 -19.75 1.18 2.69
CA THR A 97 -19.16 -0.12 3.03
C THR A 97 -18.00 -0.48 2.09
N TYR A 98 -17.12 -1.39 2.52
CA TYR A 98 -15.96 -1.78 1.70
C TYR A 98 -16.35 -2.48 0.41
N ASP A 99 -17.42 -3.26 0.39
CA ASP A 99 -17.94 -3.89 -0.83
C ASP A 99 -18.50 -2.85 -1.83
N GLU A 100 -19.19 -1.82 -1.34
CA GLU A 100 -19.59 -0.68 -2.18
C GLU A 100 -18.37 0.11 -2.68
N ASP A 101 -17.33 0.26 -1.85
CA ASP A 101 -16.10 0.94 -2.27
C ASP A 101 -15.34 0.14 -3.34
N VAL A 102 -15.38 -1.19 -3.33
CA VAL A 102 -14.84 -2.03 -4.43
C VAL A 102 -15.49 -1.65 -5.76
N LEU A 103 -16.82 -1.53 -5.78
CA LEU A 103 -17.54 -1.16 -7.00
C LEU A 103 -17.24 0.27 -7.44
N ARG A 104 -17.17 1.21 -6.50
CA ARG A 104 -16.77 2.59 -6.76
C ARG A 104 -15.35 2.66 -7.31
N LEU A 105 -14.37 1.99 -6.68
CA LEU A 105 -12.98 1.94 -7.13
C LEU A 105 -12.87 1.39 -8.55
N ARG A 106 -13.61 0.31 -8.85
CA ARG A 106 -13.64 -0.27 -10.20
C ARG A 106 -14.08 0.76 -11.24
N GLU A 107 -15.19 1.46 -11.01
CA GLU A 107 -15.68 2.47 -11.95
C GLU A 107 -14.72 3.66 -12.05
N GLU A 108 -14.15 4.11 -10.94
CA GLU A 108 -13.15 5.19 -10.93
C GLU A 108 -11.91 4.84 -11.77
N PHE A 109 -11.40 3.60 -11.67
CA PHE A 109 -10.28 3.15 -12.47
C PHE A 109 -10.65 3.07 -13.96
N ARG A 110 -11.80 2.50 -14.28
CA ARG A 110 -12.28 2.39 -15.66
C ARG A 110 -12.51 3.76 -16.33
N ASN A 111 -13.12 4.68 -15.62
CA ASN A 111 -13.34 6.05 -16.09
C ASN A 111 -12.03 6.80 -16.34
N ARG A 112 -10.94 6.37 -15.72
CA ARG A 112 -9.59 6.91 -15.93
C ARG A 112 -8.78 6.13 -16.98
N GLY A 113 -9.39 5.15 -17.65
CA GLY A 113 -8.80 4.39 -18.75
C GLY A 113 -7.95 3.19 -18.33
N PHE A 114 -8.08 2.70 -17.07
CA PHE A 114 -7.40 1.49 -16.63
C PHE A 114 -8.24 0.24 -16.87
N PHE A 115 -7.56 -0.84 -17.17
CA PHE A 115 -8.17 -2.16 -17.23
C PHE A 115 -8.26 -2.73 -15.81
N VAL A 116 -9.48 -3.01 -15.36
CA VAL A 116 -9.75 -3.69 -14.08
C VAL A 116 -10.13 -5.13 -14.41
N GLY A 117 -9.21 -6.05 -14.15
CA GLY A 117 -9.33 -7.45 -14.55
C GLY A 117 -10.32 -8.21 -13.64
N SER A 118 -10.20 -8.04 -12.34
CA SER A 118 -10.95 -8.87 -11.39
C SER A 118 -11.01 -8.29 -9.98
N VAL A 119 -11.85 -8.95 -9.16
CA VAL A 119 -11.93 -8.78 -7.70
C VAL A 119 -11.49 -10.08 -7.03
N VAL A 120 -10.65 -10.00 -5.99
CA VAL A 120 -10.26 -11.14 -5.17
C VAL A 120 -10.84 -10.99 -3.78
N ILE A 121 -11.62 -11.98 -3.34
CA ILE A 121 -12.17 -12.05 -1.99
C ILE A 121 -11.25 -12.95 -1.15
N THR A 122 -10.58 -12.34 -0.18
CA THR A 122 -9.60 -13.00 0.70
C THR A 122 -10.22 -13.43 2.03
N HIS A 123 -9.44 -14.19 2.83
CA HIS A 123 -9.86 -14.71 4.14
C HIS A 123 -11.21 -15.44 4.08
N TYR A 124 -11.47 -16.04 2.91
CA TYR A 124 -12.75 -16.73 2.70
C TYR A 124 -12.80 -18.05 3.47
N ASN A 125 -13.88 -18.22 4.21
CA ASN A 125 -14.19 -19.43 4.97
C ASN A 125 -15.72 -19.68 4.99
N GLY A 126 -16.39 -19.45 3.85
CA GLY A 126 -17.82 -19.70 3.72
C GLY A 126 -18.74 -18.62 4.30
N GLN A 127 -18.29 -17.37 4.40
CA GLN A 127 -19.11 -16.25 4.90
C GLN A 127 -20.26 -15.95 3.93
N HIS A 128 -21.50 -15.92 4.45
CA HIS A 128 -22.71 -15.73 3.64
C HIS A 128 -22.75 -14.39 2.91
N ALA A 129 -22.32 -13.30 3.55
CA ALA A 129 -22.27 -11.99 2.90
C ALA A 129 -21.24 -11.96 1.75
N ALA A 130 -20.10 -12.66 1.90
CA ALA A 130 -19.12 -12.80 0.84
C ALA A 130 -19.67 -13.58 -0.37
N ASP A 131 -20.45 -14.64 -0.13
CA ASP A 131 -21.13 -15.36 -1.21
C ASP A 131 -22.17 -14.50 -1.92
N ALA A 132 -22.96 -13.74 -1.17
CA ALA A 132 -23.93 -12.80 -1.75
C ALA A 132 -23.23 -11.73 -2.60
N PHE A 133 -22.07 -11.22 -2.14
CA PHE A 133 -21.26 -10.26 -2.90
C PHE A 133 -20.69 -10.90 -4.17
N ARG A 134 -20.17 -12.14 -4.13
CA ARG A 134 -19.74 -12.88 -5.33
C ARG A 134 -20.86 -13.00 -6.37
N GLN A 135 -22.06 -13.36 -5.94
CA GLN A 135 -23.22 -13.44 -6.81
C GLN A 135 -23.59 -12.08 -7.41
N ARG A 136 -23.45 -10.99 -6.63
CA ARG A 136 -23.63 -9.62 -7.12
C ARG A 136 -22.60 -9.29 -8.20
N LEU A 137 -21.31 -9.58 -7.99
CA LEU A 137 -20.25 -9.39 -8.96
C LEU A 137 -20.51 -10.17 -10.25
N THR A 138 -20.93 -11.43 -10.15
CA THR A 138 -21.29 -12.27 -11.30
C THR A 138 -22.43 -11.66 -12.12
N ARG A 139 -23.49 -11.16 -11.46
CA ARG A 139 -24.61 -10.48 -12.15
C ARG A 139 -24.20 -9.18 -12.85
N MET A 140 -23.13 -8.55 -12.40
CA MET A 140 -22.54 -7.34 -13.00
C MET A 140 -21.45 -7.66 -14.03
N ASP A 141 -21.26 -8.94 -14.40
CA ASP A 141 -20.20 -9.41 -15.30
C ASP A 141 -18.79 -9.00 -14.83
N ILE A 142 -18.56 -9.08 -13.51
CA ILE A 142 -17.26 -8.82 -12.89
C ILE A 142 -16.65 -10.16 -12.49
N LYS A 143 -15.46 -10.47 -13.03
CA LYS A 143 -14.71 -11.66 -12.65
C LYS A 143 -14.32 -11.57 -11.17
N SER A 144 -14.59 -12.64 -10.41
CA SER A 144 -14.18 -12.72 -9.01
C SER A 144 -13.52 -14.05 -8.71
N TYR A 145 -12.54 -14.01 -7.81
CA TYR A 145 -11.74 -15.14 -7.36
C TYR A 145 -11.75 -15.20 -5.84
N VAL A 146 -11.50 -16.40 -5.29
CA VAL A 146 -11.50 -16.62 -3.85
C VAL A 146 -10.13 -17.10 -3.38
N HIS A 147 -9.62 -16.44 -2.35
CA HIS A 147 -8.44 -16.85 -1.60
C HIS A 147 -8.86 -17.21 -0.18
N TYR A 148 -8.51 -18.43 0.21
CA TYR A 148 -8.95 -19.03 1.47
C TYR A 148 -8.11 -18.53 2.64
N LEU A 149 -8.67 -18.68 3.84
CA LEU A 149 -7.90 -18.54 5.07
C LEU A 149 -6.92 -19.73 5.17
N ILE A 150 -5.65 -19.44 5.37
CA ILE A 150 -4.59 -20.46 5.52
C ILE A 150 -4.18 -20.51 6.99
N ASP A 151 -4.29 -21.69 7.60
CA ASP A 151 -3.95 -21.89 9.00
C ASP A 151 -2.46 -21.60 9.27
N GLY A 152 -2.22 -20.84 10.35
CA GLY A 152 -0.87 -20.45 10.74
C GLY A 152 -0.22 -19.41 9.84
N TYR A 153 -0.96 -18.78 8.91
CA TYR A 153 -0.43 -17.62 8.17
C TYR A 153 -0.14 -16.44 9.15
N PRO A 154 1.01 -15.79 9.02
CA PRO A 154 2.06 -15.94 8.01
C PRO A 154 3.24 -16.86 8.40
N HIS A 155 3.18 -17.60 9.50
CA HIS A 155 4.34 -18.31 10.09
C HIS A 155 4.53 -19.76 9.61
N ASN A 156 3.47 -20.45 9.20
CA ASN A 156 3.54 -21.82 8.69
C ASN A 156 3.93 -21.84 7.20
N VAL A 157 5.20 -21.54 6.91
CA VAL A 157 5.73 -21.35 5.56
C VAL A 157 5.55 -22.59 4.70
N GLU A 158 5.78 -23.79 5.26
CA GLU A 158 5.67 -25.06 4.54
C GLU A 158 4.25 -25.29 4.02
N LEU A 159 3.23 -25.07 4.85
CA LEU A 159 1.84 -25.14 4.44
C LEU A 159 1.49 -24.02 3.43
N ILE A 160 1.92 -22.80 3.72
CA ILE A 160 1.55 -21.63 2.91
C ILE A 160 2.06 -21.77 1.47
N ALA A 161 3.33 -22.19 1.29
CA ALA A 161 3.96 -22.38 -0.01
C ALA A 161 3.71 -23.79 -0.60
N SER A 162 2.56 -24.37 -0.35
CA SER A 162 2.17 -25.71 -0.82
C SER A 162 0.86 -25.66 -1.64
N ASP A 163 0.49 -26.81 -2.20
CA ASP A 163 -0.79 -26.98 -2.91
C ASP A 163 -2.00 -26.86 -1.98
N GLU A 164 -1.86 -27.18 -0.70
CA GLU A 164 -2.89 -27.02 0.32
C GLU A 164 -3.00 -25.58 0.86
N GLY A 165 -1.94 -24.77 0.66
CA GLY A 165 -1.90 -23.35 0.98
C GLY A 165 -2.22 -22.48 -0.22
N PHE A 166 -1.20 -21.85 -0.80
CA PHE A 166 -1.39 -20.97 -1.97
C PHE A 166 -1.94 -21.69 -3.20
N GLY A 167 -1.64 -22.98 -3.36
CA GLY A 167 -2.15 -23.78 -4.47
C GLY A 167 -3.66 -24.01 -4.41
N LYS A 168 -4.30 -23.92 -3.22
CA LYS A 168 -5.75 -24.01 -3.03
C LYS A 168 -6.50 -22.75 -3.48
N ASN A 169 -5.83 -21.62 -3.50
CA ASN A 169 -6.43 -20.35 -3.93
C ASN A 169 -6.72 -20.37 -5.42
N ASP A 170 -7.81 -19.70 -5.81
CA ASP A 170 -8.07 -19.48 -7.23
C ASP A 170 -6.92 -18.75 -7.90
N TYR A 171 -6.42 -19.29 -9.02
CA TYR A 171 -5.44 -18.60 -9.84
C TYR A 171 -6.11 -17.45 -10.62
N VAL A 172 -5.71 -16.22 -10.31
CA VAL A 172 -6.22 -15.03 -11.02
C VAL A 172 -5.53 -14.91 -12.38
N LYS A 173 -6.26 -15.20 -13.45
CA LYS A 173 -5.72 -15.09 -14.81
C LYS A 173 -5.56 -13.63 -15.20
N THR A 174 -4.31 -13.16 -15.18
CA THR A 174 -3.94 -11.80 -15.53
C THR A 174 -3.32 -11.73 -16.93
N GLU A 175 -3.61 -10.64 -17.65
CA GLU A 175 -3.28 -10.49 -19.07
C GLU A 175 -2.14 -9.50 -19.32
N ARG A 176 -1.80 -8.65 -18.32
CA ARG A 176 -0.86 -7.55 -18.49
C ARG A 176 0.40 -7.70 -17.65
N PRO A 177 1.53 -7.11 -18.07
CA PRO A 177 2.82 -7.29 -17.38
C PRO A 177 2.89 -6.61 -16.02
N LEU A 178 2.14 -5.53 -15.78
CA LEU A 178 2.06 -4.87 -14.47
C LEU A 178 0.68 -5.08 -13.87
N VAL A 179 0.62 -5.91 -12.83
CA VAL A 179 -0.61 -6.16 -12.07
C VAL A 179 -0.58 -5.35 -10.79
N ILE A 180 -1.43 -4.32 -10.71
CA ILE A 180 -1.58 -3.51 -9.50
C ILE A 180 -2.63 -4.14 -8.60
N VAL A 181 -2.21 -4.54 -7.40
CA VAL A 181 -3.08 -5.11 -6.38
C VAL A 181 -3.43 -4.02 -5.36
N THR A 182 -4.70 -3.63 -5.33
CA THR A 182 -5.22 -2.55 -4.48
C THR A 182 -6.45 -3.00 -3.70
N ALA A 183 -6.88 -2.18 -2.72
CA ALA A 183 -8.01 -2.52 -1.84
C ALA A 183 -8.70 -1.26 -1.29
N PRO A 184 -9.94 -1.36 -0.80
CA PRO A 184 -10.63 -0.28 -0.07
C PRO A 184 -9.89 0.21 1.17
N GLY A 185 -9.17 -0.69 1.86
CA GLY A 185 -8.47 -0.36 3.09
C GLY A 185 -7.37 -1.36 3.48
N PRO A 186 -6.72 -1.13 4.62
CA PRO A 186 -5.69 -2.02 5.16
C PRO A 186 -6.28 -3.37 5.62
N GLY A 187 -5.41 -4.38 5.78
CA GLY A 187 -5.82 -5.72 6.25
C GLY A 187 -6.58 -6.57 5.23
N SER A 188 -6.73 -6.12 3.99
CA SER A 188 -7.49 -6.83 2.94
C SER A 188 -6.78 -8.06 2.36
N GLY A 189 -5.51 -8.34 2.75
CA GLY A 189 -4.75 -9.49 2.23
C GLY A 189 -4.04 -9.25 0.89
N LYS A 190 -3.77 -8.00 0.49
CA LYS A 190 -3.07 -7.66 -0.77
C LYS A 190 -1.76 -8.41 -0.95
N MET A 191 -0.91 -8.42 0.09
CA MET A 191 0.37 -9.14 0.05
C MET A 191 0.16 -10.64 -0.19
N ALA A 192 -0.75 -11.27 0.55
CA ALA A 192 -1.06 -12.70 0.40
C ALA A 192 -1.57 -13.02 -1.02
N VAL A 193 -2.36 -12.11 -1.63
CA VAL A 193 -2.79 -12.25 -3.04
C VAL A 193 -1.59 -12.19 -3.97
N CYS A 194 -0.69 -11.21 -3.82
CA CYS A 194 0.52 -11.13 -4.64
C CYS A 194 1.36 -12.41 -4.52
N LEU A 195 1.64 -12.88 -3.31
CA LEU A 195 2.45 -14.08 -3.08
C LEU A 195 1.79 -15.35 -3.61
N SER A 196 0.47 -15.50 -3.42
CA SER A 196 -0.30 -16.61 -4.00
C SER A 196 -0.24 -16.59 -5.53
N GLN A 197 -0.30 -15.40 -6.13
CA GLN A 197 -0.13 -15.27 -7.59
C GLN A 197 1.28 -15.66 -8.04
N LEU A 198 2.33 -15.24 -7.32
CA LEU A 198 3.70 -15.68 -7.64
C LEU A 198 3.85 -17.20 -7.58
N TYR A 199 3.27 -17.84 -6.55
CA TYR A 199 3.26 -19.29 -6.42
C TYR A 199 2.61 -19.96 -7.63
N ASN A 200 1.41 -19.49 -8.03
CA ASN A 200 0.70 -20.03 -9.16
C ASN A 200 1.38 -19.73 -10.51
N GLU A 201 1.92 -18.54 -10.71
CA GLU A 201 2.70 -18.19 -11.90
C GLU A 201 3.91 -19.11 -12.04
N HIS A 202 4.65 -19.34 -10.95
CA HIS A 202 5.80 -20.27 -10.95
C HIS A 202 5.37 -21.71 -11.35
N LYS A 203 4.24 -22.20 -10.82
CA LYS A 203 3.70 -23.53 -11.22
C LYS A 203 3.34 -23.59 -12.71
N HIS A 204 3.00 -22.47 -13.32
CA HIS A 204 2.72 -22.36 -14.75
C HIS A 204 3.96 -22.03 -15.60
N GLY A 205 5.16 -22.01 -14.99
CA GLY A 205 6.41 -21.69 -15.68
C GLY A 205 6.58 -20.21 -16.03
N VAL A 206 5.81 -19.32 -15.39
CA VAL A 206 5.92 -17.88 -15.56
C VAL A 206 6.75 -17.30 -14.44
N GLU A 207 7.81 -16.60 -14.80
CA GLU A 207 8.65 -15.87 -13.87
C GLU A 207 8.04 -14.50 -13.60
N ALA A 208 7.59 -14.27 -12.37
CA ALA A 208 6.95 -13.01 -11.98
C ALA A 208 7.61 -12.44 -10.72
N GLY A 209 7.64 -11.12 -10.60
CA GLY A 209 8.18 -10.41 -9.45
C GLY A 209 7.10 -9.83 -8.55
N TYR A 210 7.53 -9.44 -7.36
CA TYR A 210 6.72 -8.70 -6.40
C TYR A 210 7.38 -7.36 -6.12
N ALA A 211 6.60 -6.31 -5.95
CA ALA A 211 7.07 -5.06 -5.38
C ALA A 211 5.97 -4.42 -4.52
N LYS A 212 6.39 -3.65 -3.52
CA LYS A 212 5.50 -2.87 -2.67
C LYS A 212 5.66 -1.39 -3.01
N PHE A 213 4.56 -0.73 -3.35
CA PHE A 213 4.55 0.69 -3.66
C PHE A 213 3.83 1.48 -2.57
N GLU A 214 4.61 2.19 -1.79
CA GLU A 214 4.15 3.10 -0.75
C GLU A 214 4.85 4.46 -0.90
N THR A 215 4.18 5.53 -0.50
CA THR A 215 4.78 6.87 -0.45
C THR A 215 5.67 7.02 0.79
N PHE A 216 5.27 6.39 1.87
CA PHE A 216 5.92 6.42 3.18
C PHE A 216 6.15 5.00 3.72
N PRO A 217 7.18 4.79 4.58
CA PRO A 217 8.16 5.78 5.00
C PRO A 217 9.07 6.17 3.83
N VAL A 218 9.63 7.37 3.91
CA VAL A 218 10.64 7.79 2.95
C VAL A 218 11.98 7.20 3.39
N TRP A 219 12.35 6.08 2.79
CA TRP A 219 13.39 5.17 3.27
C TRP A 219 14.80 5.79 3.38
N ASN A 220 15.10 6.79 2.57
CA ASN A 220 16.42 7.46 2.52
C ASN A 220 16.47 8.78 3.32
N LEU A 221 15.47 9.07 4.16
CA LEU A 221 15.51 10.14 5.13
C LEU A 221 15.98 9.63 6.51
N PRO A 222 16.46 10.49 7.40
CA PRO A 222 16.78 10.10 8.77
C PRO A 222 15.57 9.52 9.53
N LEU A 223 15.81 8.60 10.48
CA LEU A 223 14.76 7.92 11.26
C LEU A 223 13.74 8.89 11.87
N LYS A 224 14.23 10.00 12.44
CA LYS A 224 13.38 11.01 13.10
C LYS A 224 13.08 12.21 12.21
N HIS A 225 13.13 12.03 10.91
CA HIS A 225 12.79 13.11 10.00
C HIS A 225 11.30 13.46 10.10
N PRO A 226 10.90 14.76 10.19
CA PRO A 226 9.51 15.16 10.39
C PRO A 226 8.53 14.55 9.38
N VAL A 227 8.93 14.38 8.13
CA VAL A 227 8.12 13.73 7.07
C VAL A 227 7.72 12.30 7.47
N ASN A 228 8.66 11.50 7.97
CA ASN A 228 8.40 10.13 8.42
C ASN A 228 7.58 10.10 9.73
N ILE A 229 7.86 11.01 10.66
CA ILE A 229 7.09 11.14 11.91
C ILE A 229 5.63 11.57 11.64
N ALA A 230 5.39 12.44 10.67
CA ALA A 230 4.04 12.81 10.30
C ALA A 230 3.22 11.63 9.76
N TYR A 231 3.89 10.65 9.14
CA TYR A 231 3.23 9.42 8.73
C TYR A 231 2.96 8.46 9.89
N GLU A 232 3.86 8.34 10.87
CA GLU A 232 3.56 7.61 12.11
C GLU A 232 2.33 8.21 12.83
N ALA A 233 2.21 9.53 12.85
CA ALA A 233 1.02 10.18 13.38
C ALA A 233 -0.24 9.92 12.52
N ALA A 234 -0.07 9.67 11.22
CA ALA A 234 -1.16 9.34 10.31
C ALA A 234 -1.65 7.89 10.42
N THR A 235 -0.82 7.01 10.95
CA THR A 235 -1.05 5.57 11.10
C THR A 235 -0.99 5.14 12.57
N ALA A 236 -1.31 6.06 13.48
CA ALA A 236 -1.27 5.82 14.92
C ALA A 236 -2.20 4.68 15.36
N ASP A 237 -3.34 4.54 14.70
CA ASP A 237 -4.32 3.45 14.84
C ASP A 237 -3.77 2.07 14.42
N LEU A 238 -2.84 2.03 13.48
CA LEU A 238 -2.21 0.81 12.97
C LEU A 238 -0.97 0.39 13.77
N ASN A 239 -0.49 1.23 14.70
CA ASN A 239 0.76 1.05 15.43
C ASN A 239 1.99 0.89 14.52
N ASP A 240 1.98 1.47 13.34
CA ASP A 240 3.16 1.55 12.48
C ASP A 240 4.20 2.48 13.13
N VAL A 241 5.45 1.99 13.24
CA VAL A 241 6.58 2.72 13.80
C VAL A 241 7.75 2.62 12.83
N ASN A 242 8.38 3.74 12.54
CA ASN A 242 9.57 3.75 11.70
C ASN A 242 10.76 3.16 12.44
N MET A 243 11.49 2.31 11.77
CA MET A 243 12.70 1.65 12.27
C MET A 243 13.81 1.67 11.23
N ILE A 244 15.05 1.58 11.68
CA ILE A 244 16.15 1.27 10.76
C ILE A 244 15.98 -0.18 10.31
N ASP A 245 15.99 -0.40 9.00
CA ASP A 245 15.96 -1.73 8.40
C ASP A 245 17.28 -2.46 8.65
N PRO A 246 17.33 -3.45 9.56
CA PRO A 246 18.56 -4.14 9.91
C PRO A 246 19.06 -5.02 8.75
N PHE A 247 18.17 -5.57 7.94
CA PHE A 247 18.52 -6.40 6.79
C PHE A 247 19.17 -5.57 5.69
N HIS A 248 18.67 -4.33 5.47
CA HIS A 248 19.26 -3.42 4.51
C HIS A 248 20.65 -2.95 4.94
N LEU A 249 20.80 -2.64 6.23
CA LEU A 249 22.08 -2.28 6.80
C LEU A 249 23.10 -3.42 6.68
N GLU A 250 22.70 -4.64 7.00
CA GLU A 250 23.57 -5.82 6.87
C GLU A 250 23.97 -6.10 5.41
N ALA A 251 23.00 -6.07 4.50
CA ALA A 251 23.23 -6.42 3.10
C ALA A 251 24.05 -5.38 2.32
N TYR A 252 23.90 -4.08 2.64
CA TYR A 252 24.42 -2.98 1.83
C TYR A 252 25.30 -1.98 2.58
N ASN A 253 25.46 -2.14 3.89
CA ASN A 253 26.11 -1.15 4.79
C ASN A 253 25.53 0.27 4.59
N LYS A 254 24.21 0.36 4.40
CA LYS A 254 23.45 1.60 4.22
C LYS A 254 22.25 1.63 5.16
N ILE A 255 22.03 2.78 5.78
CA ILE A 255 20.83 3.01 6.60
C ILE A 255 19.65 3.22 5.66
N ALA A 256 18.58 2.48 5.89
CA ALA A 256 17.28 2.68 5.27
C ALA A 256 16.20 2.63 6.36
N ILE A 257 15.12 3.36 6.18
CA ILE A 257 13.99 3.41 7.10
C ILE A 257 12.84 2.60 6.53
N ASN A 258 12.26 1.74 7.38
CA ASN A 258 11.08 0.97 7.03
C ASN A 258 10.16 0.85 8.26
N TYR A 259 8.97 0.27 8.10
CA TYR A 259 8.07 0.01 9.22
C TYR A 259 8.51 -1.22 10.02
N ASN A 260 8.25 -1.18 11.34
CA ASN A 260 8.37 -2.34 12.21
C ASN A 260 7.68 -3.57 11.59
N ARG A 261 6.47 -3.43 11.11
CA ARG A 261 5.66 -4.51 10.52
C ARG A 261 6.33 -5.18 9.33
N ASP A 262 6.91 -4.40 8.41
CA ASP A 262 7.58 -4.95 7.22
C ASP A 262 8.92 -5.63 7.59
N ILE A 263 9.60 -5.09 8.59
CA ILE A 263 10.84 -5.68 9.13
C ILE A 263 10.55 -7.00 9.85
N GLU A 264 9.52 -7.04 10.70
CA GLU A 264 9.14 -8.23 11.46
C GLU A 264 8.69 -9.39 10.56
N ILE A 265 7.98 -9.09 9.45
CA ILE A 265 7.49 -10.10 8.52
C ILE A 265 8.56 -10.56 7.51
N PHE A 266 9.64 -9.82 7.32
CA PHE A 266 10.63 -10.10 6.27
C PHE A 266 11.25 -11.49 6.34
N PRO A 267 11.61 -12.06 7.52
CA PRO A 267 12.11 -13.45 7.60
C PRO A 267 11.12 -14.47 7.04
N VAL A 268 9.83 -14.24 7.25
CA VAL A 268 8.76 -15.11 6.72
C VAL A 268 8.65 -14.95 5.21
N LEU A 269 8.67 -13.70 4.72
CA LEU A 269 8.68 -13.42 3.29
C LEU A 269 9.90 -14.04 2.60
N ASN A 270 11.08 -13.97 3.23
CA ASN A 270 12.29 -14.61 2.72
C ASN A 270 12.10 -16.11 2.52
N ALA A 271 11.59 -16.79 3.54
CA ALA A 271 11.32 -18.23 3.48
C ALA A 271 10.25 -18.58 2.42
N LEU A 272 9.22 -17.73 2.24
CA LEU A 272 8.22 -17.91 1.19
C LEU A 272 8.84 -17.80 -0.21
N PHE A 273 9.68 -16.78 -0.46
CA PHE A 273 10.37 -16.64 -1.74
C PHE A 273 11.32 -17.81 -2.01
N GLU A 274 12.05 -18.26 -1.00
CA GLU A 274 12.90 -19.46 -1.11
C GLU A 274 12.08 -20.70 -1.44
N GLY A 275 10.92 -20.87 -0.82
CA GLY A 275 9.99 -21.97 -1.09
C GLY A 275 9.41 -21.94 -2.51
N ILE A 276 9.11 -20.74 -3.04
CA ILE A 276 8.54 -20.56 -4.39
C ILE A 276 9.62 -20.66 -5.48
N TYR A 277 10.75 -19.95 -5.30
CA TYR A 277 11.76 -19.77 -6.37
C TYR A 277 13.10 -20.47 -6.11
N GLY A 278 13.28 -21.12 -4.94
CA GLY A 278 14.56 -21.68 -4.51
C GLY A 278 15.59 -20.62 -4.06
N ALA A 279 15.29 -19.33 -4.19
CA ALA A 279 16.12 -18.22 -3.71
C ALA A 279 15.28 -16.96 -3.54
N ASN A 280 15.62 -16.11 -2.56
CA ASN A 280 14.99 -14.80 -2.42
C ASN A 280 15.71 -13.76 -3.30
N PRO A 281 15.00 -13.08 -4.23
CA PRO A 281 15.58 -12.03 -5.05
C PRO A 281 15.82 -10.72 -4.27
N TYR A 282 15.34 -10.62 -3.02
CA TYR A 282 15.44 -9.45 -2.16
C TYR A 282 16.27 -9.74 -0.93
N LYS A 283 17.12 -8.80 -0.55
CA LYS A 283 17.97 -8.91 0.64
C LYS A 283 17.40 -8.18 1.86
N SER A 284 16.39 -7.33 1.65
CA SER A 284 15.74 -6.55 2.71
C SER A 284 14.30 -6.19 2.36
N PRO A 285 13.46 -5.85 3.35
CA PRO A 285 12.14 -5.27 3.09
C PRO A 285 12.23 -3.99 2.23
N THR A 286 13.26 -3.17 2.39
CA THR A 286 13.49 -1.98 1.58
C THR A 286 13.71 -2.31 0.10
N ASP A 287 14.34 -3.44 -0.22
CA ASP A 287 14.53 -3.88 -1.62
C ASP A 287 13.22 -4.21 -2.34
N MET A 288 12.20 -4.66 -1.61
CA MET A 288 10.88 -4.93 -2.18
C MET A 288 10.15 -3.64 -2.53
N GLY A 289 10.48 -2.54 -1.85
CA GLY A 289 9.87 -1.25 -2.07
C GLY A 289 10.27 -0.62 -3.41
N VAL A 290 9.31 0.11 -4.00
CA VAL A 290 9.55 1.05 -5.10
C VAL A 290 9.13 2.44 -4.61
N ASN A 291 10.07 3.22 -4.09
CA ASN A 291 9.82 4.53 -3.49
C ASN A 291 10.96 5.50 -3.81
N MET A 292 10.68 6.50 -4.65
CA MET A 292 11.62 7.54 -5.09
C MET A 292 11.35 8.89 -4.46
N VAL A 293 10.45 8.98 -3.48
CA VAL A 293 9.99 10.24 -2.85
C VAL A 293 11.16 11.06 -2.33
N GLY A 294 12.06 10.47 -1.54
CA GLY A 294 13.15 11.21 -0.91
C GLY A 294 14.16 11.84 -1.89
N PHE A 295 14.22 11.32 -3.13
CA PHE A 295 15.05 11.91 -4.18
C PHE A 295 14.41 13.13 -4.85
N CYS A 296 13.14 13.43 -4.51
CA CYS A 296 12.34 14.49 -5.11
C CYS A 296 12.07 15.65 -4.15
N ILE A 297 12.57 15.59 -2.92
CA ILE A 297 12.57 16.73 -2.00
C ILE A 297 13.56 17.76 -2.53
N SER A 298 13.05 18.95 -2.85
CA SER A 298 13.83 20.08 -3.40
C SER A 298 14.14 21.14 -2.34
N ASP A 299 13.31 21.25 -1.30
CA ASP A 299 13.54 22.09 -0.12
C ASP A 299 13.08 21.33 1.12
N ASP A 300 14.06 20.81 1.85
CA ASP A 300 13.86 19.97 3.02
C ASP A 300 13.21 20.74 4.17
N GLN A 301 13.57 22.02 4.38
CA GLN A 301 12.99 22.83 5.44
C GLN A 301 11.49 23.06 5.22
N VAL A 302 11.07 23.28 3.98
CA VAL A 302 9.64 23.43 3.65
C VAL A 302 8.87 22.15 3.93
N CYS A 303 9.44 20.98 3.62
CA CYS A 303 8.82 19.69 3.93
C CYS A 303 8.79 19.41 5.44
N CYS A 304 9.85 19.78 6.18
CA CYS A 304 9.89 19.66 7.63
C CYS A 304 8.81 20.52 8.32
N ASP A 305 8.67 21.77 7.91
CA ASP A 305 7.69 22.69 8.50
C ASP A 305 6.25 22.21 8.21
N ALA A 306 5.97 21.85 6.97
CA ALA A 306 4.68 21.29 6.58
C ALA A 306 4.32 19.98 7.34
N SER A 307 5.33 19.14 7.59
CA SER A 307 5.15 17.89 8.35
C SER A 307 4.84 18.13 9.82
N LYS A 308 5.47 19.14 10.44
CA LYS A 308 5.15 19.55 11.82
C LYS A 308 3.70 20.07 11.91
N ASP A 309 3.29 20.90 10.95
CA ASP A 309 1.90 21.39 10.89
C ASP A 309 0.89 20.23 10.75
N GLU A 310 1.22 19.21 9.95
CA GLU A 310 0.35 18.03 9.80
C GLU A 310 0.29 17.19 11.09
N ILE A 311 1.39 17.03 11.84
CA ILE A 311 1.39 16.34 13.13
C ILE A 311 0.47 17.07 14.12
N ILE A 312 0.58 18.41 14.20
CA ILE A 312 -0.26 19.25 15.06
C ILE A 312 -1.72 19.13 14.67
N ARG A 313 -2.02 19.22 13.36
CA ARG A 313 -3.39 19.06 12.84
C ARG A 313 -3.99 17.72 13.26
N ARG A 314 -3.23 16.62 13.15
CA ARG A 314 -3.69 15.29 13.54
C ARG A 314 -3.91 15.15 15.03
N TYR A 315 -3.08 15.79 15.84
CA TYR A 315 -3.26 15.80 17.28
C TYR A 315 -4.62 16.45 17.66
N TYR A 316 -4.94 17.60 17.07
CA TYR A 316 -6.24 18.25 17.31
C TYR A 316 -7.40 17.41 16.77
N ASP A 317 -7.27 16.78 15.62
CA ASP A 317 -8.31 15.91 15.04
C ASP A 317 -8.59 14.70 15.94
N ALA A 318 -7.55 13.99 16.38
CA ALA A 318 -7.68 12.84 17.29
C ALA A 318 -8.28 13.26 18.66
N THR A 319 -7.82 14.39 19.22
CA THR A 319 -8.35 14.93 20.48
C THR A 319 -9.86 15.25 20.38
N ASN A 320 -10.28 15.87 19.28
CA ASN A 320 -11.68 16.16 19.03
C ASN A 320 -12.53 14.90 18.86
N LYS A 321 -12.02 13.89 18.15
CA LYS A 321 -12.70 12.60 17.99
C LYS A 321 -12.81 11.87 19.32
N PHE A 322 -11.76 11.85 20.13
CA PHE A 322 -11.79 11.27 21.46
C PHE A 322 -12.81 11.96 22.37
N ALA A 323 -12.85 13.30 22.38
CA ALA A 323 -13.82 14.06 23.14
C ALA A 323 -15.28 13.76 22.73
N ASN A 324 -15.51 13.35 21.48
CA ASN A 324 -16.81 12.95 20.95
C ASN A 324 -17.06 11.42 21.02
N GLY A 325 -16.19 10.65 21.68
CA GLY A 325 -16.32 9.21 21.87
C GLY A 325 -16.05 8.36 20.60
N ALA A 326 -15.39 8.92 19.60
CA ALA A 326 -15.15 8.25 18.31
C ALA A 326 -13.74 7.63 18.17
N ASP A 327 -12.80 8.00 19.06
CA ASP A 327 -11.41 7.50 19.06
C ASP A 327 -11.00 6.98 20.44
N ASN A 328 -9.86 6.25 20.49
CA ASN A 328 -9.32 5.74 21.75
C ASN A 328 -8.20 6.65 22.30
N GLU A 329 -8.03 6.61 23.63
CA GLU A 329 -7.05 7.43 24.35
C GLU A 329 -5.60 7.11 23.91
N SER A 330 -5.30 5.86 23.56
CA SER A 330 -3.95 5.44 23.19
C SER A 330 -3.47 6.09 21.89
N GLU A 331 -4.35 6.31 20.94
CA GLU A 331 -4.05 7.00 19.67
C GLU A 331 -3.72 8.47 19.93
N VAL A 332 -4.52 9.15 20.75
CA VAL A 332 -4.27 10.55 21.15
C VAL A 332 -2.92 10.68 21.86
N GLN A 333 -2.62 9.79 22.80
CA GLN A 333 -1.34 9.81 23.55
C GLN A 333 -0.16 9.58 22.60
N LYS A 334 -0.25 8.64 21.66
CA LYS A 334 0.81 8.36 20.68
C LYS A 334 1.08 9.60 19.81
N ILE A 335 0.05 10.23 19.25
CA ILE A 335 0.22 11.43 18.43
C ILE A 335 0.75 12.59 19.25
N GLN A 336 0.32 12.73 20.52
CA GLN A 336 0.86 13.73 21.44
C GLN A 336 2.36 13.56 21.67
N MET A 337 2.82 12.33 21.93
CA MET A 337 4.25 12.04 22.08
C MET A 337 5.04 12.41 20.83
N LEU A 338 4.53 12.08 19.65
CA LEU A 338 5.16 12.44 18.37
C LEU A 338 5.21 13.96 18.16
N SER A 339 4.19 14.70 18.62
CA SER A 339 4.17 16.15 18.54
C SER A 339 5.17 16.82 19.47
N LEU A 340 5.35 16.30 20.69
CA LEU A 340 6.30 16.83 21.68
C LEU A 340 7.76 16.64 21.30
N ILE A 341 8.09 15.64 20.49
CA ILE A 341 9.46 15.40 20.01
C ILE A 341 9.91 16.50 19.02
N HIS A 342 8.99 17.19 18.37
CA HIS A 342 9.26 18.12 17.26
C HIS A 342 8.83 19.58 17.50
N ILE A 343 8.19 19.84 18.63
CA ILE A 343 7.83 21.20 19.06
C ILE A 343 8.75 21.66 20.17
#